data_74ab59908e8fa7ef92b1522e6c82bbf2
#
_entry.id   74ab59908e8fa7ef92b1522e6c82bbf2
#
_cell.length_a   1.000
_cell.length_b   1.000
_cell.length_c   1.000
_cell.angle_alpha   90.00
_cell.angle_beta   90.00
_cell.angle_gamma   90.00
#
_symmetry.space_group_name_H-M   'P 1'
#
loop_
_entity.id
_entity.type
_entity.pdbx_description
1 polymer ?
#
loop_
_entity_poly.entity_id
_entity_poly.type
_entity_poly.pdbx_seq_one_letter_code
_entity_poly.pdbx_strand_id
1 'polypeptide(L)' 'MEIVKMKLSELNPAEYNPRKALKPGDPAYEKLKASILSFGNVEPIVWNRSTGNVVGGHQRLRVLLDLGVEESEVSVVEL' A
#
# COMPACT_ATOMS: atom_id res chain seq x y z
N MET A 1 -16.62 -1.46 6.82
CA MET A 1 -15.17 -1.35 6.56
C MET A 1 -14.51 -0.70 7.77
N GLU A 2 -13.46 -1.30 8.27
CA GLU A 2 -12.77 -0.85 9.47
C GLU A 2 -11.41 -0.25 9.10
N ILE A 3 -11.06 0.88 9.68
CA ILE A 3 -9.74 1.49 9.49
C ILE A 3 -8.89 1.17 10.73
N VAL A 4 -7.76 0.49 10.51
CA VAL A 4 -6.87 0.05 11.58
C VAL A 4 -5.44 0.43 11.22
N LYS A 5 -4.67 0.86 12.20
CA LYS A 5 -3.24 1.09 12.01
C LYS A 5 -2.50 -0.24 12.11
N MET A 6 -1.78 -0.61 11.07
CA MET A 6 -1.08 -1.88 10.98
C MET A 6 0.36 -1.69 10.52
N LYS A 7 1.21 -2.63 10.90
CA LYS A 7 2.56 -2.70 10.36
C LYS A 7 2.49 -3.17 8.91
N LEU A 8 3.19 -2.48 8.02
CA LEU A 8 3.19 -2.82 6.61
C LEU A 8 3.78 -4.20 6.33
N SER A 9 4.67 -4.68 7.21
CA SER A 9 5.24 -6.02 7.12
C SER A 9 4.22 -7.15 7.31
N GLU A 10 3.07 -6.85 7.90
CA GLU A 10 1.99 -7.82 8.11
C GLU A 10 1.09 -7.97 6.89
N LEU A 11 1.21 -7.08 5.92
CA LEU A 11 0.37 -7.07 4.74
C LEU A 11 1.00 -7.92 3.64
N ASN A 12 0.30 -8.96 3.21
CA ASN A 12 0.80 -9.87 2.18
C ASN A 12 0.36 -9.44 0.79
N PRO A 13 1.29 -9.03 -0.10
CA PRO A 13 0.96 -8.62 -1.46
C PRO A 13 0.93 -9.80 -2.46
N ALA A 14 0.49 -10.99 -2.02
CA ALA A 14 0.64 -12.25 -2.74
C ALA A 14 0.12 -12.24 -4.17
N GLU A 15 -0.89 -11.44 -4.48
CA GLU A 15 -1.49 -11.38 -5.82
C GLU A 15 -0.94 -10.24 -6.68
N TYR A 16 0.08 -9.56 -6.19
CA TYR A 16 0.65 -8.42 -6.90
C TYR A 16 1.46 -8.88 -8.13
N ASN A 17 1.11 -8.35 -9.30
CA ASN A 17 1.81 -8.69 -10.53
C ASN A 17 3.06 -7.81 -10.68
N PRO A 18 4.28 -8.38 -10.58
CA PRO A 18 5.51 -7.60 -10.66
C PRO A 18 5.72 -6.91 -12.01
N ARG A 19 5.08 -7.39 -13.09
CA ARG A 19 5.17 -6.75 -14.41
C ARG A 19 4.43 -5.41 -14.45
N LYS A 20 3.42 -5.25 -13.59
CA LYS A 20 2.66 -4.01 -13.47
C LYS A 20 3.12 -3.16 -12.30
N ALA A 21 4.11 -3.62 -11.56
CA ALA A 21 4.65 -2.90 -10.41
C ALA A 21 5.30 -1.60 -10.87
N LEU A 22 4.94 -0.51 -10.22
CA LEU A 22 5.64 0.76 -10.43
C LEU A 22 7.03 0.65 -9.84
N LYS A 23 8.00 1.23 -10.52
CA LYS A 23 9.39 1.20 -10.10
C LYS A 23 9.92 2.62 -9.90
N PRO A 24 10.89 2.82 -8.99
CA PRO A 24 11.56 4.12 -8.88
C PRO A 24 12.04 4.59 -10.26
N GLY A 25 11.75 5.84 -10.58
CA GLY A 25 12.06 6.42 -11.87
C GLY A 25 10.89 6.44 -12.86
N ASP A 26 9.89 5.57 -12.68
CA ASP A 26 8.68 5.63 -13.51
C ASP A 26 7.90 6.90 -13.18
N PRO A 27 7.38 7.63 -14.20
CA PRO A 27 6.61 8.85 -13.94
C PRO A 27 5.44 8.63 -12.97
N ALA A 28 4.73 7.51 -13.11
CA ALA A 28 3.60 7.20 -12.23
C ALA A 28 4.06 6.94 -10.78
N TYR A 29 5.20 6.28 -10.61
CA TYR A 29 5.79 6.05 -9.29
C TYR A 29 6.17 7.37 -8.63
N GLU A 30 6.91 8.23 -9.36
CA GLU A 30 7.39 9.49 -8.83
C GLU A 30 6.23 10.44 -8.49
N LYS A 31 5.18 10.42 -9.29
CA LYS A 31 3.97 11.21 -9.03
C LYS A 31 3.28 10.75 -7.75
N LEU A 32 3.11 9.44 -7.58
CA LEU A 32 2.50 8.87 -6.38
C LEU A 32 3.35 9.16 -5.14
N LYS A 33 4.66 9.00 -5.25
CA LYS A 33 5.60 9.31 -4.17
C LYS A 33 5.51 10.78 -3.76
N ALA A 34 5.50 11.69 -4.73
CA ALA A 34 5.38 13.12 -4.47
C ALA A 34 4.05 13.44 -3.77
N SER A 35 2.97 12.82 -4.19
CA SER A 35 1.65 13.00 -3.57
C SER A 35 1.67 12.53 -2.10
N ILE A 36 2.24 11.37 -1.83
CA ILE A 36 2.34 10.84 -0.47
C ILE A 36 3.20 11.75 0.42
N LEU A 37 4.32 12.24 -0.12
CA LEU A 37 5.19 13.15 0.63
C LEU A 37 4.53 14.50 0.91
N SER A 38 3.69 14.99 -0.01
CA SER A 38 3.03 16.28 0.12
C SER A 38 1.78 16.25 0.98
N PHE A 39 0.98 15.20 0.86
CA PHE A 39 -0.35 15.12 1.47
C PHE A 39 -0.53 13.95 2.44
N GLY A 40 0.48 13.13 2.60
CA GLY A 40 0.38 11.89 3.37
C GLY A 40 -0.34 10.80 2.59
N ASN A 41 -0.58 9.67 3.23
CA ASN A 41 -1.29 8.56 2.61
C ASN A 41 -2.79 8.78 2.76
N VAL A 42 -3.40 9.50 1.80
CA VAL A 42 -4.82 9.90 1.87
C VAL A 42 -5.79 8.78 1.49
N GLU A 43 -5.32 7.74 0.80
CA GLU A 43 -6.12 6.57 0.49
C GLU A 43 -5.54 5.34 1.18
N PRO A 44 -6.30 4.71 2.10
CA PRO A 44 -5.79 3.54 2.81
C PRO A 44 -5.55 2.36 1.86
N ILE A 45 -4.56 1.56 2.20
CA ILE A 45 -4.39 0.24 1.59
C ILE A 45 -5.58 -0.62 2.03
N VAL A 46 -6.12 -1.43 1.14
CA VAL A 46 -7.22 -2.34 1.46
C VAL A 46 -6.66 -3.74 1.70
N TRP A 47 -6.96 -4.30 2.86
CA TRP A 47 -6.42 -5.59 3.30
C TRP A 47 -7.55 -6.53 3.68
N ASN A 48 -7.47 -7.78 3.21
CA ASN A 48 -8.45 -8.81 3.52
C ASN A 48 -7.99 -9.62 4.73
N ARG A 49 -8.69 -9.45 5.84
CA ARG A 49 -8.38 -10.15 7.09
C ARG A 49 -8.47 -11.67 6.93
N SER A 50 -9.41 -12.15 6.12
CA SER A 50 -9.64 -13.60 5.95
C SER A 50 -8.45 -14.32 5.32
N THR A 51 -7.72 -13.67 4.43
CA THR A 51 -6.58 -14.27 3.73
C THR A 51 -5.24 -13.70 4.15
N GLY A 52 -5.23 -12.52 4.77
CA GLY A 52 -4.00 -11.79 5.07
C GLY A 52 -3.43 -11.06 3.87
N ASN A 53 -4.13 -11.05 2.73
CA ASN A 53 -3.64 -10.46 1.48
C ASN A 53 -4.13 -9.05 1.27
N VAL A 54 -3.28 -8.23 0.64
CA VAL A 54 -3.66 -6.91 0.16
C VAL A 54 -4.53 -7.08 -1.08
N VAL A 55 -5.68 -6.41 -1.10
CA VAL A 55 -6.61 -6.45 -2.24
C VAL A 55 -6.65 -5.13 -3.01
N GLY A 56 -6.12 -4.05 -2.43
CA GLY A 56 -6.03 -2.76 -3.11
C GLY A 56 -4.91 -1.92 -2.53
N GLY A 57 -4.37 -1.01 -3.35
CA GLY A 57 -3.30 -0.11 -2.92
C GLY A 57 -1.90 -0.71 -2.98
N HIS A 58 -1.65 -1.68 -3.86
CA HIS A 58 -0.34 -2.31 -4.00
C HIS A 58 0.77 -1.31 -4.32
N GLN A 59 0.50 -0.34 -5.20
CA GLN A 59 1.49 0.67 -5.54
C GLN A 59 1.80 1.58 -4.34
N ARG A 60 0.76 1.94 -3.56
CA ARG A 60 0.96 2.73 -2.34
C ARG A 60 1.80 1.98 -1.32
N LEU A 61 1.51 0.69 -1.14
CA LEU A 61 2.31 -0.15 -0.25
C LEU A 61 3.77 -0.15 -0.67
N ARG A 62 4.03 -0.30 -1.97
CA ARG A 62 5.40 -0.29 -2.50
C ARG A 62 6.11 1.03 -2.20
N VAL A 63 5.45 2.16 -2.49
CA VAL A 63 6.03 3.47 -2.24
C VAL A 63 6.29 3.68 -0.75
N LEU A 64 5.33 3.32 0.11
CA LEU A 64 5.48 3.47 1.55
C LEU A 64 6.65 2.64 2.09
N LEU A 65 6.80 1.41 1.62
CA LEU A 65 7.94 0.57 2.00
C LEU A 65 9.26 1.16 1.54
N ASP A 66 9.31 1.68 0.32
CA ASP A 66 10.52 2.31 -0.22
C ASP A 66 10.87 3.58 0.54
N LEU A 67 9.89 4.28 1.11
CA LEU A 67 10.10 5.46 1.95
C LEU A 67 10.50 5.11 3.39
N GLY A 68 10.54 3.83 3.74
CA GLY A 68 10.88 3.39 5.08
C GLY A 68 9.75 3.52 6.10
N VAL A 69 8.52 3.64 5.64
CA VAL A 69 7.35 3.70 6.52
C VAL A 69 7.09 2.33 7.10
N GLU A 70 6.94 2.23 8.42
CA GLU A 70 6.71 0.96 9.11
C GLU A 70 5.24 0.65 9.36
N GLU A 71 4.44 1.68 9.60
CA GLU A 71 3.02 1.54 9.93
C GLU A 71 2.19 2.53 9.12
N SER A 72 0.95 2.15 8.80
CA SER A 72 0.00 3.02 8.14
C SER A 72 -1.42 2.59 8.46
N GLU A 73 -2.38 3.46 8.18
CA GLU A 73 -3.79 3.13 8.28
C GLU A 73 -4.16 2.21 7.13
N VAL A 74 -4.90 1.16 7.45
CA VAL A 74 -5.32 0.12 6.53
C VAL A 74 -6.82 -0.05 6.64
N SER A 75 -7.48 -0.15 5.49
CA SER A 75 -8.90 -0.46 5.41
C SER A 75 -9.05 -1.98 5.46
N VAL A 76 -9.66 -2.49 6.51
CA VAL A 76 -9.79 -3.93 6.70
C VAL A 76 -11.14 -4.40 6.19
N VAL A 77 -11.11 -5.43 5.34
CA VAL A 77 -12.31 -6.10 4.82
C VAL A 77 -12.22 -7.59 5.12
N GLU A 78 -13.36 -8.26 5.07
CA GLU A 78 -13.44 -9.71 5.18
C GLU A 78 -14.25 -10.21 4.00
N LEU A 79 -13.57 -10.84 3.05
CA LEU A 79 -14.18 -11.30 1.81
C LEU A 79 -14.32 -12.82 1.79
#